data_55594563029074a6fd597ddf57171804
#
_entry.id   55594563029074a6fd597ddf57171804
#
_cell.length_a   1.000
_cell.length_b   1.000
_cell.length_c   1.000
_cell.angle_alpha   90.00
_cell.angle_beta   90.00
_cell.angle_gamma   90.00
#
_symmetry.space_group_name_H-M   'P 1'
#
loop_
_entity.id
_entity.type
_entity.pdbx_description
1 polymer ?
#
loop_
_entity_poly.entity_id
_entity_poly.type
_entity_poly.pdbx_seq_one_letter_code
_entity_poly.pdbx_strand_id
1 'polypeptide(L)'
;MTSFDYDLFVIGAGSGGLAASKRAATLGAKVAIAEGDLVGGTCVIRGCVPKKLMVYASHFSHFPQESSGYGWTIPAGIFDWAKLRESIQTEVMRLNKLHVSFLEKTNVELISGFAKFVDAHTVAVGDRQFTAERILIAVGGEATKPDLLGMEYAITSKEMFLLPQFPQRFAVIGGGYIGTEFAGIMHGLGAKVTQIIRDRNILRGFDEDVRTHVQEEMANHGINFHTCIDSSSFTITKNSDDSLTINFKDGSGSPQSLDVDAVLAATGRQPNLAPLKLDRAGIEVVNNAIAVKEDSCTNQPHIYAVGDCTNRVNLTPVAIAEGRAFADTVYGHTPRFISHTNIPSAVFSQPEAATVGLSEEQAKELYSDRVKVYKTKFRPMFYSLAGGEARTMMKLIVIDEEEKVLGLHMVGKDAAEIIQGMSLVVTMGGCKKDLDNTMAMHPTAAEEFVTMR
;
A
#
# COMPACT_ATOMS: atom_id res chain seq x y z
N MET A 1 43.24 4.62 -12.23
CA MET A 1 41.91 4.27 -11.70
C MET A 1 41.26 5.57 -11.30
N THR A 2 40.15 5.92 -11.89
CA THR A 2 39.34 7.08 -11.44
C THR A 2 38.92 6.84 -10.01
N SER A 3 39.34 7.69 -9.08
CA SER A 3 38.91 7.58 -7.67
C SER A 3 37.53 8.20 -7.58
N PHE A 4 36.49 7.40 -7.19
CA PHE A 4 35.16 7.88 -6.87
C PHE A 4 35.10 8.33 -5.41
N ASP A 5 34.17 9.24 -5.09
CA ASP A 5 33.89 9.66 -3.72
C ASP A 5 33.29 8.53 -2.89
N TYR A 6 32.44 7.68 -3.53
CA TYR A 6 31.73 6.56 -2.91
C TYR A 6 31.74 5.32 -3.80
N ASP A 7 31.70 4.15 -3.17
CA ASP A 7 31.46 2.88 -3.86
C ASP A 7 29.98 2.78 -4.29
N LEU A 8 29.07 3.32 -3.44
CA LEU A 8 27.64 3.39 -3.71
C LEU A 8 27.05 4.75 -3.34
N PHE A 9 26.34 5.36 -4.28
CA PHE A 9 25.47 6.51 -4.02
C PHE A 9 24.00 6.10 -4.18
N VAL A 10 23.20 6.27 -3.12
CA VAL A 10 21.77 5.91 -3.13
C VAL A 10 20.93 7.18 -3.24
N ILE A 11 19.98 7.20 -4.17
CA ILE A 11 19.06 8.32 -4.38
C ILE A 11 17.70 7.94 -3.80
N GLY A 12 17.35 8.54 -2.65
CA GLY A 12 16.11 8.31 -1.90
C GLY A 12 16.31 7.41 -0.67
N ALA A 13 15.98 7.95 0.52
CA ALA A 13 16.03 7.25 1.81
C ALA A 13 14.66 6.69 2.21
N GLY A 14 13.95 6.10 1.26
CA GLY A 14 12.77 5.27 1.49
C GLY A 14 13.15 3.82 1.84
N SER A 15 12.15 2.94 1.88
CA SER A 15 12.31 1.54 2.32
C SER A 15 13.40 0.77 1.56
N GLY A 16 13.42 0.88 0.23
CA GLY A 16 14.42 0.20 -0.61
C GLY A 16 15.83 0.80 -0.44
N GLY A 17 15.94 2.14 -0.48
CA GLY A 17 17.23 2.84 -0.33
C GLY A 17 17.86 2.61 1.04
N LEU A 18 17.07 2.68 2.13
CA LEU A 18 17.52 2.39 3.49
C LEU A 18 17.98 0.93 3.67
N ALA A 19 17.28 -0.01 3.04
CA ALA A 19 17.64 -1.41 3.11
C ALA A 19 18.95 -1.70 2.36
N ALA A 20 19.09 -1.13 1.16
CA ALA A 20 20.27 -1.31 0.32
C ALA A 20 21.50 -0.63 0.93
N SER A 21 21.41 0.65 1.31
CA SER A 21 22.53 1.45 1.82
C SER A 21 23.15 0.85 3.07
N LYS A 22 22.31 0.51 4.07
CA LYS A 22 22.78 -0.12 5.31
C LYS A 22 23.38 -1.50 5.05
N ARG A 23 22.77 -2.30 4.18
CA ARG A 23 23.31 -3.62 3.86
C ARG A 23 24.64 -3.52 3.12
N ALA A 24 24.78 -2.65 2.11
CA ALA A 24 26.03 -2.44 1.38
C ALA A 24 27.14 -1.96 2.33
N ALA A 25 26.86 -1.00 3.21
CA ALA A 25 27.81 -0.52 4.21
C ALA A 25 28.29 -1.63 5.16
N THR A 26 27.38 -2.52 5.63
CA THR A 26 27.77 -3.67 6.46
C THR A 26 28.64 -4.70 5.70
N LEU A 27 28.62 -4.66 4.36
CA LEU A 27 29.47 -5.47 3.49
C LEU A 27 30.78 -4.77 3.09
N GLY A 28 31.06 -3.60 3.68
CA GLY A 28 32.32 -2.87 3.54
C GLY A 28 32.33 -1.77 2.49
N ALA A 29 31.21 -1.49 1.80
CA ALA A 29 31.13 -0.41 0.84
C ALA A 29 31.12 0.97 1.54
N LYS A 30 31.77 1.98 0.95
CA LYS A 30 31.64 3.39 1.31
C LYS A 30 30.36 3.94 0.67
N VAL A 31 29.35 4.25 1.49
CA VAL A 31 28.00 4.57 1.01
C VAL A 31 27.56 5.98 1.40
N ALA A 32 26.99 6.70 0.43
CA ALA A 32 26.17 7.89 0.68
C ALA A 32 24.72 7.64 0.26
N ILE A 33 23.80 8.32 0.94
CA ILE A 33 22.37 8.31 0.60
C ILE A 33 21.83 9.74 0.62
N ALA A 34 21.17 10.15 -0.47
CA ALA A 34 20.54 11.46 -0.59
C ALA A 34 19.04 11.37 -0.30
N GLU A 35 18.52 12.32 0.51
CA GLU A 35 17.09 12.45 0.78
C GLU A 35 16.69 13.94 0.79
N GLY A 36 15.65 14.26 0.01
CA GLY A 36 15.11 15.61 -0.12
C GLY A 36 14.06 16.00 0.90
N ASP A 37 13.59 15.04 1.69
CA ASP A 37 12.55 15.20 2.71
C ASP A 37 12.94 14.43 3.99
N LEU A 38 11.99 13.93 4.74
CA LEU A 38 12.23 13.12 5.93
C LEU A 38 12.68 11.70 5.56
N VAL A 39 13.69 11.20 6.28
CA VAL A 39 14.19 9.84 6.14
C VAL A 39 13.16 8.81 6.60
N GLY A 40 12.87 7.82 5.76
CA GLY A 40 11.85 6.78 6.02
C GLY A 40 10.95 6.54 4.81
N GLY A 41 10.88 7.52 3.89
CA GLY A 41 10.09 7.45 2.66
C GLY A 41 8.58 7.41 2.90
N THR A 42 7.81 7.16 1.85
CA THR A 42 6.34 7.19 1.89
C THR A 42 5.77 6.31 3.00
N CYS A 43 6.26 5.08 3.16
CA CYS A 43 5.72 4.13 4.13
C CYS A 43 5.74 4.66 5.57
N VAL A 44 6.87 5.20 6.01
CA VAL A 44 7.06 5.68 7.40
C VAL A 44 6.43 7.05 7.61
N ILE A 45 6.59 7.96 6.64
CA ILE A 45 6.30 9.38 6.84
C ILE A 45 4.85 9.73 6.52
N ARG A 46 4.29 9.16 5.43
CA ARG A 46 2.96 9.54 4.92
C ARG A 46 2.25 8.40 4.18
N GLY A 47 2.38 7.19 4.72
CA GLY A 47 1.80 5.98 4.13
C GLY A 47 1.42 4.96 5.20
N CYS A 48 2.06 3.78 5.14
CA CYS A 48 1.67 2.60 5.92
C CYS A 48 1.57 2.86 7.43
N VAL A 49 2.59 3.51 8.02
CA VAL A 49 2.63 3.72 9.48
C VAL A 49 1.53 4.68 9.93
N PRO A 50 1.49 5.95 9.49
CA PRO A 50 0.45 6.88 9.95
C PRO A 50 -0.96 6.40 9.56
N LYS A 51 -1.13 5.76 8.40
CA LYS A 51 -2.40 5.18 7.98
C LYS A 51 -2.85 4.07 8.94
N LYS A 52 -1.97 3.13 9.32
CA LYS A 52 -2.34 2.03 10.24
C LYS A 52 -2.68 2.56 11.63
N LEU A 53 -2.02 3.61 12.12
CA LEU A 53 -2.40 4.29 13.35
C LEU A 53 -3.80 4.90 13.27
N MET A 54 -4.17 5.48 12.10
CA MET A 54 -5.54 5.97 11.88
C MET A 54 -6.57 4.82 11.81
N VAL A 55 -6.21 3.66 11.23
CA VAL A 55 -7.08 2.46 11.24
C VAL A 55 -7.36 2.04 12.68
N TYR A 56 -6.34 1.97 13.56
CA TYR A 56 -6.57 1.64 14.97
C TYR A 56 -7.46 2.68 15.66
N ALA A 57 -7.23 3.97 15.40
CA ALA A 57 -8.07 5.03 15.99
C ALA A 57 -9.55 4.91 15.55
N SER A 58 -9.79 4.56 14.28
CA SER A 58 -11.15 4.42 13.75
C SER A 58 -11.93 3.23 14.36
N HIS A 59 -11.25 2.20 14.85
CA HIS A 59 -11.90 1.06 15.51
C HIS A 59 -12.50 1.42 16.88
N PHE A 60 -11.95 2.42 17.58
CA PHE A 60 -12.46 2.79 18.91
C PHE A 60 -13.90 3.31 18.90
N SER A 61 -14.39 3.82 17.78
CA SER A 61 -15.78 4.28 17.66
C SER A 61 -16.81 3.16 17.77
N HIS A 62 -16.43 1.93 17.45
CA HIS A 62 -17.31 0.74 17.53
C HIS A 62 -17.36 0.15 18.94
N PHE A 63 -16.38 0.44 19.79
CA PHE A 63 -16.22 -0.15 21.13
C PHE A 63 -17.47 -0.04 22.03
N PRO A 64 -18.17 1.12 22.12
CA PRO A 64 -19.34 1.24 22.96
C PRO A 64 -20.45 0.24 22.58
N GLN A 65 -20.71 0.09 21.27
CA GLN A 65 -21.72 -0.82 20.78
C GLN A 65 -21.31 -2.28 20.97
N GLU A 66 -20.10 -2.64 20.52
CA GLU A 66 -19.60 -4.02 20.57
C GLU A 66 -19.47 -4.54 21.99
N SER A 67 -19.01 -3.71 22.92
CA SER A 67 -18.80 -4.07 24.31
C SER A 67 -20.11 -4.29 25.09
N SER A 68 -21.20 -3.69 24.65
CA SER A 68 -22.49 -3.76 25.35
C SER A 68 -23.02 -5.19 25.42
N GLY A 69 -22.88 -5.98 24.35
CA GLY A 69 -23.27 -7.38 24.34
C GLY A 69 -22.44 -8.29 25.27
N TYR A 70 -21.24 -7.81 25.65
CA TYR A 70 -20.34 -8.47 26.62
C TYR A 70 -20.51 -7.96 28.06
N GLY A 71 -21.57 -7.20 28.32
CA GLY A 71 -21.89 -6.70 29.65
C GLY A 71 -21.19 -5.41 30.08
N TRP A 72 -20.49 -4.73 29.15
CA TRP A 72 -19.86 -3.43 29.44
C TRP A 72 -20.76 -2.27 29.02
N THR A 73 -20.88 -1.27 29.87
CA THR A 73 -21.53 0.01 29.52
C THR A 73 -20.45 1.06 29.36
N ILE A 74 -20.09 1.34 28.10
CA ILE A 74 -19.08 2.35 27.76
C ILE A 74 -19.81 3.50 27.07
N PRO A 75 -19.70 4.75 27.58
CA PRO A 75 -20.31 5.90 26.92
C PRO A 75 -19.62 6.17 25.58
N ALA A 76 -20.36 6.73 24.63
CA ALA A 76 -19.78 7.21 23.40
C ALA A 76 -18.68 8.24 23.67
N GLY A 77 -17.51 8.03 23.10
CA GLY A 77 -16.38 8.94 23.25
C GLY A 77 -16.54 10.20 22.39
N ILE A 78 -15.76 11.23 22.73
CA ILE A 78 -15.60 12.41 21.87
C ILE A 78 -14.26 12.28 21.15
N PHE A 79 -14.32 12.29 19.82
CA PHE A 79 -13.13 12.19 18.99
C PHE A 79 -12.48 13.57 18.81
N ASP A 80 -11.17 13.65 19.05
CA ASP A 80 -10.33 14.85 18.88
C ASP A 80 -9.32 14.61 17.75
N TRP A 81 -9.61 15.16 16.58
CA TRP A 81 -8.74 15.07 15.40
C TRP A 81 -7.38 15.72 15.62
N ALA A 82 -7.33 16.88 16.27
CA ALA A 82 -6.09 17.60 16.48
C ALA A 82 -5.11 16.77 17.32
N LYS A 83 -5.60 16.15 18.39
CA LYS A 83 -4.84 15.26 19.27
C LYS A 83 -4.34 14.01 18.53
N LEU A 84 -5.21 13.35 17.73
CA LEU A 84 -4.79 12.19 16.93
C LEU A 84 -3.69 12.57 15.96
N ARG A 85 -3.89 13.66 15.20
CA ARG A 85 -2.91 14.16 14.23
C ARG A 85 -1.56 14.46 14.88
N GLU A 86 -1.55 15.18 16.00
CA GLU A 86 -0.33 15.51 16.76
C GLU A 86 0.39 14.24 17.22
N SER A 87 -0.33 13.28 17.76
CA SER A 87 0.21 12.00 18.22
C SER A 87 0.86 11.22 17.07
N ILE A 88 0.20 11.17 15.90
CA ILE A 88 0.73 10.52 14.70
C ILE A 88 2.00 11.24 14.22
N GLN A 89 1.98 12.58 14.14
CA GLN A 89 3.15 13.35 13.70
C GLN A 89 4.33 13.17 14.66
N THR A 90 4.09 13.12 15.96
CA THR A 90 5.12 12.83 16.97
C THR A 90 5.76 11.47 16.73
N GLU A 91 4.97 10.43 16.47
CA GLU A 91 5.48 9.09 16.18
C GLU A 91 6.25 9.04 14.85
N VAL A 92 5.76 9.69 13.80
CA VAL A 92 6.45 9.81 12.50
C VAL A 92 7.82 10.47 12.68
N MET A 93 7.90 11.57 13.45
CA MET A 93 9.18 12.24 13.72
C MET A 93 10.13 11.40 14.58
N ARG A 94 9.61 10.61 15.51
CA ARG A 94 10.40 9.64 16.27
C ARG A 94 11.01 8.58 15.37
N LEU A 95 10.23 8.04 14.44
CA LEU A 95 10.69 7.03 13.46
C LEU A 95 11.69 7.61 12.48
N ASN A 96 11.47 8.84 11.99
CA ASN A 96 12.46 9.54 11.16
C ASN A 96 13.83 9.62 11.87
N LYS A 97 13.87 10.11 13.12
CA LYS A 97 15.10 10.18 13.92
C LYS A 97 15.74 8.81 14.11
N LEU A 98 14.93 7.76 14.31
CA LEU A 98 15.42 6.40 14.47
C LEU A 98 16.10 5.91 13.18
N HIS A 99 15.51 6.18 12.00
CA HIS A 99 16.13 5.82 10.72
C HIS A 99 17.44 6.58 10.46
N VAL A 100 17.51 7.87 10.81
CA VAL A 100 18.76 8.64 10.75
C VAL A 100 19.82 8.00 11.63
N SER A 101 19.50 7.66 12.89
CA SER A 101 20.45 7.01 13.80
C SER A 101 20.95 5.63 13.28
N PHE A 102 20.14 4.92 12.52
CA PHE A 102 20.56 3.67 11.88
C PHE A 102 21.54 3.89 10.73
N LEU A 103 21.41 4.98 9.96
CA LEU A 103 22.38 5.35 8.95
C LEU A 103 23.73 5.69 9.60
N GLU A 104 23.71 6.51 10.66
CA GLU A 104 24.91 6.87 11.43
C GLU A 104 25.64 5.62 11.97
N LYS A 105 24.89 4.70 12.64
CA LYS A 105 25.44 3.45 13.19
C LYS A 105 26.07 2.52 12.13
N THR A 106 25.63 2.63 10.89
CA THR A 106 26.17 1.83 9.78
C THR A 106 27.17 2.59 8.94
N ASN A 107 27.59 3.79 9.36
CA ASN A 107 28.53 4.68 8.63
C ASN A 107 28.05 5.02 7.21
N VAL A 108 26.75 5.17 7.00
CA VAL A 108 26.16 5.66 5.75
C VAL A 108 26.04 7.18 5.86
N GLU A 109 26.68 7.92 4.95
CA GLU A 109 26.60 9.38 4.91
C GLU A 109 25.25 9.84 4.39
N LEU A 110 24.47 10.55 5.22
CA LEU A 110 23.21 11.16 4.79
C LEU A 110 23.46 12.55 4.20
N ILE A 111 23.05 12.73 2.95
CA ILE A 111 23.15 14.00 2.23
C ILE A 111 21.74 14.57 2.05
N SER A 112 21.43 15.65 2.76
CA SER A 112 20.13 16.30 2.68
C SER A 112 19.97 17.08 1.38
N GLY A 113 18.91 16.79 0.62
CA GLY A 113 18.53 17.45 -0.62
C GLY A 113 18.06 16.51 -1.71
N PHE A 114 17.42 17.07 -2.73
CA PHE A 114 16.98 16.34 -3.91
C PHE A 114 18.15 16.10 -4.84
N ALA A 115 18.37 14.83 -5.17
CA ALA A 115 19.44 14.39 -6.05
C ALA A 115 18.99 14.37 -7.52
N LYS A 116 19.90 14.71 -8.44
CA LYS A 116 19.70 14.60 -9.89
C LYS A 116 21.00 14.19 -10.57
N PHE A 117 20.90 13.47 -11.67
CA PHE A 117 22.07 13.11 -12.48
C PHE A 117 22.69 14.32 -13.17
N VAL A 118 24.00 14.36 -13.18
CA VAL A 118 24.84 15.25 -13.99
C VAL A 118 25.37 14.47 -15.19
N ASP A 119 25.82 13.25 -14.96
CA ASP A 119 26.24 12.24 -15.94
C ASP A 119 26.03 10.82 -15.34
N ALA A 120 26.55 9.80 -16.00
CA ALA A 120 26.35 8.41 -15.60
C ALA A 120 27.00 8.02 -14.25
N HIS A 121 28.01 8.77 -13.77
CA HIS A 121 28.72 8.51 -12.52
C HIS A 121 28.62 9.67 -11.51
N THR A 122 27.99 10.80 -11.91
CA THR A 122 27.96 12.02 -11.11
C THR A 122 26.53 12.40 -10.76
N VAL A 123 26.28 12.58 -9.47
CA VAL A 123 24.99 13.02 -8.90
C VAL A 123 25.18 14.39 -8.24
N ALA A 124 24.28 15.34 -8.53
CA ALA A 124 24.23 16.63 -7.86
C ALA A 124 23.13 16.65 -6.80
N VAL A 125 23.45 17.20 -5.61
CA VAL A 125 22.48 17.50 -4.54
C VAL A 125 22.68 18.97 -4.13
N GLY A 126 21.72 19.81 -4.46
CA GLY A 126 21.93 21.28 -4.39
C GLY A 126 23.08 21.71 -5.31
N ASP A 127 24.04 22.43 -4.74
CA ASP A 127 25.22 22.93 -5.44
C ASP A 127 26.42 21.96 -5.36
N ARG A 128 26.32 20.86 -4.66
CA ARG A 128 27.36 19.85 -4.47
C ARG A 128 27.23 18.74 -5.51
N GLN A 129 28.37 18.25 -5.99
CA GLN A 129 28.42 17.07 -6.87
C GLN A 129 29.21 15.95 -6.19
N PHE A 130 28.79 14.72 -6.45
CA PHE A 130 29.36 13.50 -5.88
C PHE A 130 29.54 12.47 -6.98
N THR A 131 30.68 11.80 -6.97
CA THR A 131 30.97 10.71 -7.90
C THR A 131 30.85 9.36 -7.22
N ALA A 132 30.30 8.35 -7.92
CA ALA A 132 30.15 7.02 -7.38
C ALA A 132 30.47 5.94 -8.42
N GLU A 133 31.09 4.84 -7.95
CA GLU A 133 31.31 3.66 -8.77
C GLU A 133 29.97 3.06 -9.22
N ARG A 134 29.00 2.98 -8.29
CA ARG A 134 27.64 2.54 -8.56
C ARG A 134 26.60 3.50 -7.99
N ILE A 135 25.46 3.57 -8.65
CA ILE A 135 24.33 4.41 -8.22
C ILE A 135 23.08 3.53 -8.10
N LEU A 136 22.35 3.66 -6.99
CA LEU A 136 21.05 3.02 -6.78
C LEU A 136 19.94 4.07 -6.72
N ILE A 137 18.95 3.94 -7.59
CA ILE A 137 17.76 4.78 -7.63
C ILE A 137 16.66 4.12 -6.80
N ALA A 138 16.20 4.80 -5.74
CA ALA A 138 15.17 4.31 -4.82
C ALA A 138 14.15 5.42 -4.44
N VAL A 139 13.77 6.23 -5.43
CA VAL A 139 12.94 7.43 -5.24
C VAL A 139 11.45 7.15 -5.06
N GLY A 140 11.03 5.90 -5.19
CA GLY A 140 9.64 5.49 -4.98
C GLY A 140 8.67 6.05 -6.02
N GLY A 141 7.43 6.26 -5.59
CA GLY A 141 6.34 6.81 -6.42
C GLY A 141 5.58 7.91 -5.71
N GLU A 142 4.83 8.69 -6.48
CA GLU A 142 3.98 9.78 -6.04
C GLU A 142 2.51 9.54 -6.41
N ALA A 143 1.59 10.18 -5.70
CA ALA A 143 0.17 10.16 -6.04
C ALA A 143 -0.11 10.99 -7.29
N THR A 144 -1.03 10.52 -8.13
CA THR A 144 -1.46 11.23 -9.33
C THR A 144 -2.87 11.74 -9.20
N LYS A 145 -3.14 12.90 -9.78
CA LYS A 145 -4.49 13.44 -9.99
C LYS A 145 -4.79 13.43 -11.49
N PRO A 146 -6.01 13.05 -11.91
CA PRO A 146 -6.41 13.20 -13.31
C PRO A 146 -6.52 14.69 -13.67
N ASP A 147 -6.31 15.00 -14.93
CA ASP A 147 -6.50 16.35 -15.48
C ASP A 147 -8.00 16.60 -15.71
N LEU A 148 -8.69 16.96 -14.63
CA LEU A 148 -10.13 17.27 -14.61
C LEU A 148 -10.35 18.61 -13.90
N LEU A 149 -11.40 19.33 -14.32
CA LEU A 149 -11.72 20.66 -13.81
C LEU A 149 -11.97 20.64 -12.30
N GLY A 150 -11.21 21.45 -11.55
CA GLY A 150 -11.30 21.58 -10.10
C GLY A 150 -10.53 20.52 -9.31
N MET A 151 -9.80 19.63 -9.98
CA MET A 151 -9.01 18.58 -9.30
C MET A 151 -7.87 19.16 -8.45
N GLU A 152 -7.49 20.41 -8.66
CA GLU A 152 -6.56 21.16 -7.80
C GLU A 152 -7.07 21.30 -6.35
N TYR A 153 -8.39 21.33 -6.13
CA TYR A 153 -9.01 21.40 -4.80
C TYR A 153 -9.00 20.07 -4.05
N ALA A 154 -8.85 18.95 -4.77
CA ALA A 154 -8.73 17.65 -4.12
C ALA A 154 -7.33 17.49 -3.49
N ILE A 155 -7.26 16.83 -2.35
CA ILE A 155 -6.00 16.41 -1.72
C ILE A 155 -5.61 15.01 -2.19
N THR A 156 -4.35 14.64 -1.98
CA THR A 156 -3.88 13.26 -2.15
C THR A 156 -3.64 12.59 -0.79
N SER A 157 -3.24 11.34 -0.78
CA SER A 157 -2.86 10.64 0.46
C SER A 157 -1.71 11.32 1.22
N LYS A 158 -0.91 12.15 0.56
CA LYS A 158 0.16 12.92 1.19
C LYS A 158 -0.37 13.96 2.19
N GLU A 159 -1.42 14.67 1.79
CA GLU A 159 -2.02 15.74 2.58
C GLU A 159 -2.97 15.21 3.66
N MET A 160 -3.50 13.98 3.54
CA MET A 160 -4.45 13.38 4.48
C MET A 160 -3.96 13.43 5.95
N PHE A 161 -2.67 13.19 6.18
CA PHE A 161 -2.10 13.16 7.53
C PHE A 161 -1.84 14.55 8.13
N LEU A 162 -2.08 15.60 7.33
CA LEU A 162 -1.82 16.99 7.69
C LEU A 162 -3.09 17.86 7.67
N LEU A 163 -4.26 17.27 7.44
CA LEU A 163 -5.53 18.00 7.40
C LEU A 163 -5.69 18.85 8.66
N PRO A 164 -5.90 20.17 8.52
CA PRO A 164 -5.98 21.06 9.67
C PRO A 164 -7.24 20.81 10.51
N GLN A 165 -8.33 20.41 9.85
CA GLN A 165 -9.64 20.15 10.47
C GLN A 165 -10.18 18.81 9.99
N PHE A 166 -11.00 18.17 10.82
CA PHE A 166 -11.70 16.93 10.47
C PHE A 166 -12.90 17.25 9.59
N PRO A 167 -12.98 16.70 8.35
CA PRO A 167 -14.12 16.91 7.47
C PRO A 167 -15.31 16.09 7.94
N GLN A 168 -16.48 16.71 8.10
CA GLN A 168 -17.72 16.01 8.46
C GLN A 168 -18.32 15.28 7.25
N ARG A 169 -18.12 15.79 6.04
CA ARG A 169 -18.52 15.21 4.76
C ARG A 169 -17.27 15.01 3.92
N PHE A 170 -16.99 13.76 3.60
CA PHE A 170 -15.75 13.40 2.95
C PHE A 170 -16.00 12.59 1.68
N ALA A 171 -15.43 13.03 0.55
CA ALA A 171 -15.48 12.28 -0.69
C ALA A 171 -14.14 11.64 -1.02
N VAL A 172 -14.18 10.41 -1.52
CA VAL A 172 -13.02 9.68 -2.02
C VAL A 172 -13.23 9.38 -3.50
N ILE A 173 -12.33 9.85 -4.35
CA ILE A 173 -12.33 9.56 -5.79
C ILE A 173 -11.31 8.45 -6.03
N GLY A 174 -11.81 7.28 -6.46
CA GLY A 174 -10.99 6.11 -6.75
C GLY A 174 -11.32 4.89 -5.89
N GLY A 175 -11.25 3.71 -6.51
CA GLY A 175 -11.58 2.41 -5.90
C GLY A 175 -10.37 1.55 -5.57
N GLY A 176 -9.15 2.11 -5.59
CA GLY A 176 -7.94 1.40 -5.19
C GLY A 176 -7.82 1.26 -3.67
N TYR A 177 -6.81 0.49 -3.20
CA TYR A 177 -6.61 0.22 -1.77
C TYR A 177 -6.48 1.49 -0.92
N ILE A 178 -5.81 2.55 -1.42
CA ILE A 178 -5.68 3.83 -0.70
C ILE A 178 -7.05 4.46 -0.47
N GLY A 179 -7.87 4.55 -1.52
CA GLY A 179 -9.22 5.12 -1.41
C GLY A 179 -10.11 4.33 -0.47
N THR A 180 -10.10 3.00 -0.59
CA THR A 180 -10.89 2.08 0.23
C THR A 180 -10.51 2.16 1.72
N GLU A 181 -9.20 2.21 2.03
CA GLU A 181 -8.71 2.35 3.40
C GLU A 181 -9.12 3.70 4.02
N PHE A 182 -8.90 4.82 3.31
CA PHE A 182 -9.29 6.13 3.83
C PHE A 182 -10.80 6.32 3.91
N ALA A 183 -11.57 5.70 3.03
CA ALA A 183 -13.02 5.69 3.16
C ALA A 183 -13.47 5.03 4.48
N GLY A 184 -12.92 3.84 4.81
CA GLY A 184 -13.18 3.16 6.07
C GLY A 184 -12.69 3.94 7.29
N ILE A 185 -11.46 4.45 7.25
CA ILE A 185 -10.86 5.25 8.34
C ILE A 185 -11.73 6.48 8.65
N MET A 186 -12.02 7.30 7.64
CA MET A 186 -12.75 8.56 7.87
C MET A 186 -14.19 8.31 8.32
N HIS A 187 -14.82 7.25 7.80
CA HIS A 187 -16.13 6.81 8.27
C HIS A 187 -16.09 6.36 9.74
N GLY A 188 -15.13 5.50 10.11
CA GLY A 188 -14.96 5.04 11.49
C GLY A 188 -14.61 6.17 12.47
N LEU A 189 -13.99 7.26 12.01
CA LEU A 189 -13.75 8.46 12.81
C LEU A 189 -14.97 9.40 12.89
N GLY A 190 -16.08 9.11 12.16
CA GLY A 190 -17.34 9.83 12.26
C GLY A 190 -17.71 10.71 11.09
N ALA A 191 -16.96 10.72 9.98
CA ALA A 191 -17.35 11.45 8.77
C ALA A 191 -18.45 10.72 8.00
N LYS A 192 -19.30 11.49 7.31
CA LYS A 192 -20.16 10.96 6.24
C LYS A 192 -19.31 10.80 4.99
N VAL A 193 -19.09 9.55 4.58
CA VAL A 193 -18.18 9.21 3.49
C VAL A 193 -18.94 8.80 2.25
N THR A 194 -18.53 9.35 1.11
CA THR A 194 -18.98 8.93 -0.23
C THR A 194 -17.76 8.55 -1.05
N GLN A 195 -17.71 7.30 -1.54
CA GLN A 195 -16.66 6.82 -2.45
C GLN A 195 -17.19 6.77 -3.88
N ILE A 196 -16.49 7.44 -4.79
CA ILE A 196 -16.87 7.62 -6.20
C ILE A 196 -15.90 6.86 -7.08
N ILE A 197 -16.39 5.88 -7.83
CA ILE A 197 -15.56 4.99 -8.64
C ILE A 197 -16.11 4.80 -10.04
N ARG A 198 -15.21 4.71 -11.02
CA ARG A 198 -15.57 4.44 -12.42
C ARG A 198 -15.94 2.98 -12.69
N ASP A 199 -15.36 2.07 -11.93
CA ASP A 199 -15.62 0.63 -12.04
C ASP A 199 -16.89 0.26 -11.24
N ARG A 200 -17.38 -0.97 -11.43
CA ARG A 200 -18.51 -1.50 -10.65
C ARG A 200 -18.12 -1.76 -9.19
N ASN A 201 -16.94 -2.34 -8.96
CA ASN A 201 -16.43 -2.72 -7.65
C ASN A 201 -15.08 -2.05 -7.36
N ILE A 202 -14.83 -1.79 -6.07
CA ILE A 202 -13.53 -1.35 -5.55
C ILE A 202 -12.45 -2.42 -5.75
N LEU A 203 -11.21 -2.14 -5.37
CA LEU A 203 -10.08 -3.08 -5.27
C LEU A 203 -9.79 -3.84 -6.57
N ARG A 204 -9.76 -3.12 -7.71
CA ARG A 204 -9.38 -3.72 -8.99
C ARG A 204 -8.04 -4.47 -8.87
N GLY A 205 -8.01 -5.71 -9.38
CA GLY A 205 -6.85 -6.61 -9.32
C GLY A 205 -6.89 -7.60 -8.16
N PHE A 206 -7.83 -7.46 -7.22
CA PHE A 206 -8.15 -8.48 -6.24
C PHE A 206 -9.20 -9.47 -6.79
N ASP A 207 -9.32 -10.62 -6.16
CA ASP A 207 -10.37 -11.61 -6.46
C ASP A 207 -11.77 -10.98 -6.36
N GLU A 208 -12.68 -11.32 -7.29
CA GLU A 208 -13.98 -10.67 -7.40
C GLU A 208 -14.87 -10.88 -6.16
N ASP A 209 -14.78 -12.05 -5.50
CA ASP A 209 -15.50 -12.28 -4.24
C ASP A 209 -14.97 -11.38 -3.11
N VAL A 210 -13.66 -11.13 -3.08
CA VAL A 210 -13.04 -10.18 -2.12
C VAL A 210 -13.56 -8.76 -2.37
N ARG A 211 -13.51 -8.30 -3.62
CA ARG A 211 -13.97 -6.96 -4.04
C ARG A 211 -15.42 -6.71 -3.68
N THR A 212 -16.27 -7.66 -4.05
CA THR A 212 -17.71 -7.59 -3.81
C THR A 212 -18.01 -7.59 -2.31
N HIS A 213 -17.40 -8.51 -1.57
CA HIS A 213 -17.68 -8.64 -0.13
C HIS A 213 -17.19 -7.43 0.68
N VAL A 214 -16.01 -6.88 0.39
CA VAL A 214 -15.54 -5.65 1.05
C VAL A 214 -16.49 -4.47 0.76
N GLN A 215 -16.90 -4.29 -0.50
CA GLN A 215 -17.78 -3.18 -0.86
C GLN A 215 -19.16 -3.30 -0.22
N GLU A 216 -19.76 -4.51 -0.20
CA GLU A 216 -21.04 -4.78 0.46
C GLU A 216 -20.96 -4.46 1.96
N GLU A 217 -19.94 -4.97 2.66
CA GLU A 217 -19.77 -4.72 4.09
C GLU A 217 -19.54 -3.24 4.40
N MET A 218 -18.71 -2.54 3.60
CA MET A 218 -18.50 -1.08 3.75
C MET A 218 -19.79 -0.29 3.52
N ALA A 219 -20.61 -0.69 2.54
CA ALA A 219 -21.92 -0.08 2.30
C ALA A 219 -22.89 -0.35 3.44
N ASN A 220 -22.94 -1.58 3.98
CA ASN A 220 -23.75 -1.97 5.14
C ASN A 220 -23.38 -1.16 6.40
N HIS A 221 -22.10 -0.77 6.53
CA HIS A 221 -21.62 0.11 7.59
C HIS A 221 -21.93 1.60 7.35
N GLY A 222 -22.48 1.99 6.19
CA GLY A 222 -22.94 3.37 5.93
C GLY A 222 -22.06 4.20 5.02
N ILE A 223 -21.07 3.62 4.35
CA ILE A 223 -20.32 4.32 3.31
C ILE A 223 -21.16 4.34 2.03
N ASN A 224 -21.38 5.52 1.46
CA ASN A 224 -22.08 5.66 0.20
C ASN A 224 -21.16 5.37 -0.98
N PHE A 225 -21.65 4.61 -1.97
CA PHE A 225 -20.92 4.34 -3.21
C PHE A 225 -21.63 4.91 -4.43
N HIS A 226 -20.90 5.66 -5.26
CA HIS A 226 -21.28 5.93 -6.63
C HIS A 226 -20.33 5.17 -7.55
N THR A 227 -20.86 4.17 -8.22
CA THR A 227 -20.11 3.26 -9.09
C THR A 227 -20.44 3.48 -10.57
N CYS A 228 -19.59 2.99 -11.47
CA CYS A 228 -19.78 3.10 -12.92
C CYS A 228 -19.93 4.54 -13.40
N ILE A 229 -19.30 5.51 -12.73
CA ILE A 229 -19.44 6.92 -13.08
C ILE A 229 -18.77 7.24 -14.42
N ASP A 230 -19.33 8.21 -15.15
CA ASP A 230 -18.66 8.83 -16.29
C ASP A 230 -17.59 9.81 -15.81
N SER A 231 -16.34 9.38 -15.80
CA SER A 231 -15.21 10.19 -15.31
C SER A 231 -14.96 11.45 -16.16
N SER A 232 -15.41 11.51 -17.41
CA SER A 232 -15.27 12.69 -18.26
C SER A 232 -16.20 13.83 -17.86
N SER A 233 -17.29 13.53 -17.13
CA SER A 233 -18.27 14.50 -16.65
C SER A 233 -17.91 15.12 -15.29
N PHE A 234 -16.80 14.68 -14.68
CA PHE A 234 -16.46 15.00 -13.30
C PHE A 234 -15.89 16.41 -13.16
N THR A 235 -16.45 17.20 -12.24
CA THR A 235 -15.95 18.54 -11.91
C THR A 235 -16.01 18.78 -10.41
N ILE A 236 -15.07 19.58 -9.87
CA ILE A 236 -15.09 20.07 -8.50
C ILE A 236 -15.13 21.59 -8.52
N THR A 237 -16.04 22.19 -7.74
CA THR A 237 -16.16 23.63 -7.59
C THR A 237 -15.98 24.00 -6.12
N LYS A 238 -15.18 25.01 -5.83
CA LYS A 238 -15.03 25.55 -4.49
C LYS A 238 -16.12 26.58 -4.22
N ASN A 239 -16.83 26.43 -3.10
CA ASN A 239 -17.90 27.29 -2.64
C ASN A 239 -17.37 28.47 -1.80
N SER A 240 -18.22 29.45 -1.53
CA SER A 240 -17.88 30.65 -0.76
C SER A 240 -17.61 30.37 0.74
N ASP A 241 -18.11 29.26 1.25
CA ASP A 241 -17.89 28.76 2.62
C ASP A 241 -16.72 27.78 2.76
N ASP A 242 -15.84 27.73 1.75
CA ASP A 242 -14.73 26.81 1.61
C ASP A 242 -15.10 25.33 1.40
N SER A 243 -16.38 24.96 1.42
CA SER A 243 -16.82 23.61 1.02
C SER A 243 -16.62 23.37 -0.48
N LEU A 244 -16.76 22.13 -0.92
CA LEU A 244 -16.57 21.70 -2.30
C LEU A 244 -17.86 21.07 -2.83
N THR A 245 -18.26 21.40 -4.05
CA THR A 245 -19.35 20.73 -4.78
C THR A 245 -18.73 19.86 -5.87
N ILE A 246 -19.04 18.58 -5.85
CA ILE A 246 -18.64 17.60 -6.87
C ILE A 246 -19.84 17.35 -7.78
N ASN A 247 -19.68 17.52 -9.08
CA ASN A 247 -20.68 17.16 -10.07
C ASN A 247 -20.15 16.06 -10.99
N PHE A 248 -20.98 15.09 -11.29
CA PHE A 248 -20.65 13.97 -12.20
C PHE A 248 -21.93 13.33 -12.74
N LYS A 249 -21.80 12.46 -13.73
CA LYS A 249 -22.89 11.58 -14.19
C LYS A 249 -22.66 10.18 -13.65
N ASP A 250 -23.72 9.57 -13.11
CA ASP A 250 -23.69 8.17 -12.68
C ASP A 250 -23.73 7.20 -13.87
N GLY A 251 -23.70 5.89 -13.58
CA GLY A 251 -23.69 4.84 -14.60
C GLY A 251 -24.94 4.80 -15.49
N SER A 252 -26.03 5.48 -15.11
CA SER A 252 -27.23 5.67 -15.94
C SER A 252 -27.17 6.92 -16.82
N GLY A 253 -26.12 7.75 -16.66
CA GLY A 253 -26.00 9.06 -17.30
C GLY A 253 -26.74 10.18 -16.57
N SER A 254 -27.34 9.91 -15.40
CA SER A 254 -28.07 10.90 -14.62
C SER A 254 -27.10 11.84 -13.88
N PRO A 255 -27.35 13.18 -13.91
CA PRO A 255 -26.49 14.12 -13.20
C PRO A 255 -26.61 13.94 -11.68
N GLN A 256 -25.47 13.95 -11.00
CA GLN A 256 -25.33 13.89 -9.55
C GLN A 256 -24.56 15.11 -9.07
N SER A 257 -24.92 15.61 -7.89
CA SER A 257 -24.22 16.71 -7.21
C SER A 257 -24.05 16.38 -5.72
N LEU A 258 -22.86 16.61 -5.19
CA LEU A 258 -22.50 16.27 -3.81
C LEU A 258 -21.68 17.38 -3.16
N ASP A 259 -22.16 17.92 -2.05
CA ASP A 259 -21.42 18.90 -1.24
C ASP A 259 -20.63 18.22 -0.14
N VAL A 260 -19.33 18.51 -0.08
CA VAL A 260 -18.38 17.92 0.86
C VAL A 260 -17.42 18.97 1.42
N ASP A 261 -16.76 18.62 2.54
CA ASP A 261 -15.79 19.49 3.19
C ASP A 261 -14.36 19.22 2.69
N ALA A 262 -14.10 18.00 2.20
CA ALA A 262 -12.82 17.63 1.59
C ALA A 262 -12.99 16.49 0.58
N VAL A 263 -12.09 16.46 -0.41
CA VAL A 263 -12.04 15.44 -1.47
C VAL A 263 -10.66 14.81 -1.50
N LEU A 264 -10.59 13.49 -1.37
CA LEU A 264 -9.37 12.70 -1.58
C LEU A 264 -9.32 12.17 -3.02
N ALA A 265 -8.32 12.59 -3.80
CA ALA A 265 -7.97 11.95 -5.06
C ALA A 265 -7.07 10.73 -4.81
N ALA A 266 -7.65 9.53 -4.85
CA ALA A 266 -6.98 8.24 -4.72
C ALA A 266 -6.98 7.49 -6.08
N THR A 267 -6.65 8.21 -7.14
CA THR A 267 -6.83 7.80 -8.55
C THR A 267 -5.63 7.07 -9.15
N GLY A 268 -4.54 6.93 -8.39
CA GLY A 268 -3.35 6.19 -8.79
C GLY A 268 -2.06 6.75 -8.24
N ARG A 269 -0.97 6.05 -8.56
CA ARG A 269 0.41 6.43 -8.26
C ARG A 269 1.26 6.18 -9.49
N GLN A 270 2.33 6.96 -9.62
CA GLN A 270 3.33 6.81 -10.68
C GLN A 270 4.74 6.90 -10.09
N PRO A 271 5.76 6.35 -10.76
CA PRO A 271 7.16 6.57 -10.42
C PRO A 271 7.53 8.05 -10.35
N ASN A 272 8.28 8.46 -9.33
CA ASN A 272 8.71 9.85 -9.15
C ASN A 272 10.03 10.12 -9.89
N LEU A 273 10.01 10.21 -11.22
CA LEU A 273 11.21 10.26 -12.07
C LEU A 273 11.58 11.66 -12.55
N ALA A 274 10.62 12.56 -12.68
CA ALA A 274 10.82 13.87 -13.33
C ALA A 274 12.00 14.69 -12.75
N PRO A 275 12.25 14.71 -11.42
CA PRO A 275 13.35 15.49 -10.85
C PRO A 275 14.75 14.96 -11.17
N LEU A 276 14.87 13.66 -11.55
CA LEU A 276 16.15 12.95 -11.59
C LEU A 276 17.04 13.30 -12.78
N LYS A 277 16.48 13.77 -13.91
CA LYS A 277 17.22 14.02 -15.16
C LYS A 277 17.90 12.76 -15.70
N LEU A 278 17.14 11.67 -15.80
CA LEU A 278 17.61 10.32 -16.19
C LEU A 278 18.29 10.29 -17.56
N ASP A 279 17.87 11.18 -18.46
CA ASP A 279 18.44 11.38 -19.79
C ASP A 279 19.96 11.68 -19.76
N ARG A 280 20.44 12.41 -18.74
CA ARG A 280 21.86 12.74 -18.58
C ARG A 280 22.73 11.52 -18.27
N ALA A 281 22.15 10.50 -17.66
CA ALA A 281 22.82 9.22 -17.41
C ALA A 281 22.49 8.15 -18.45
N GLY A 282 21.69 8.47 -19.47
CA GLY A 282 21.28 7.54 -20.51
C GLY A 282 20.43 6.37 -19.98
N ILE A 283 19.61 6.59 -18.95
CA ILE A 283 18.78 5.58 -18.31
C ILE A 283 17.47 5.43 -19.10
N GLU A 284 17.12 4.19 -19.43
CA GLU A 284 15.92 3.86 -20.17
C GLU A 284 14.67 3.86 -19.28
N VAL A 285 13.62 4.54 -19.76
CA VAL A 285 12.29 4.60 -19.14
C VAL A 285 11.27 3.97 -20.06
N VAL A 286 10.57 2.93 -19.58
CA VAL A 286 9.53 2.21 -20.32
C VAL A 286 8.23 2.26 -19.51
N ASN A 287 7.13 2.59 -20.15
CA ASN A 287 5.81 2.71 -19.49
C ASN A 287 5.84 3.58 -18.22
N ASN A 288 6.56 4.70 -18.28
CA ASN A 288 6.72 5.64 -17.16
C ASN A 288 7.46 5.07 -15.93
N ALA A 289 8.25 4.02 -16.09
CA ALA A 289 9.06 3.38 -15.05
C ALA A 289 10.50 3.14 -15.52
N ILE A 290 11.45 3.07 -14.59
CA ILE A 290 12.82 2.70 -14.91
C ILE A 290 12.86 1.23 -15.31
N ALA A 291 13.32 0.94 -16.54
CA ALA A 291 13.50 -0.42 -17.01
C ALA A 291 14.65 -1.10 -16.28
N VAL A 292 14.41 -2.25 -15.67
CA VAL A 292 15.41 -3.02 -14.95
C VAL A 292 15.34 -4.51 -15.30
N LYS A 293 16.49 -5.18 -15.17
CA LYS A 293 16.62 -6.63 -15.25
C LYS A 293 16.21 -7.29 -13.92
N GLU A 294 16.27 -8.61 -13.84
CA GLU A 294 15.95 -9.38 -12.63
C GLU A 294 16.82 -9.02 -11.42
N ASP A 295 18.07 -8.64 -11.66
CA ASP A 295 19.04 -8.20 -10.65
C ASP A 295 18.88 -6.72 -10.26
N SER A 296 17.82 -6.06 -10.73
CA SER A 296 17.56 -4.63 -10.56
C SER A 296 18.55 -3.69 -11.30
N CYS A 297 19.42 -4.23 -12.17
CA CYS A 297 20.31 -3.44 -13.02
C CYS A 297 19.52 -2.78 -14.16
N THR A 298 19.80 -1.50 -14.45
CA THR A 298 19.23 -0.77 -15.59
C THR A 298 19.96 -1.15 -16.90
N ASN A 299 19.70 -0.42 -17.98
CA ASN A 299 20.50 -0.51 -19.20
C ASN A 299 21.96 0.01 -19.00
N GLN A 300 22.22 0.74 -17.91
CA GLN A 300 23.57 1.17 -17.51
C GLN A 300 24.13 0.19 -16.48
N PRO A 301 25.27 -0.49 -16.73
CA PRO A 301 25.72 -1.63 -15.92
C PRO A 301 26.14 -1.30 -14.48
N HIS A 302 26.30 -0.02 -14.15
CA HIS A 302 26.65 0.49 -12.83
C HIS A 302 25.50 1.24 -12.15
N ILE A 303 24.33 1.34 -12.81
CA ILE A 303 23.14 2.00 -12.25
C ILE A 303 22.03 0.99 -12.06
N TYR A 304 21.45 0.98 -10.87
CA TYR A 304 20.41 0.07 -10.42
C TYR A 304 19.16 0.86 -9.99
N ALA A 305 17.99 0.21 -9.98
CA ALA A 305 16.79 0.82 -9.45
C ALA A 305 15.91 -0.22 -8.72
N VAL A 306 15.31 0.19 -7.57
CA VAL A 306 14.48 -0.68 -6.73
C VAL A 306 13.22 0.05 -6.24
N GLY A 307 12.17 -0.72 -5.93
CA GLY A 307 10.90 -0.22 -5.43
C GLY A 307 10.02 0.43 -6.50
N ASP A 308 9.09 1.30 -6.08
CA ASP A 308 8.00 1.83 -6.92
C ASP A 308 8.49 2.55 -8.19
N CYS A 309 9.72 3.06 -8.22
CA CYS A 309 10.29 3.69 -9.43
C CYS A 309 10.49 2.70 -10.59
N THR A 310 10.47 1.39 -10.33
CA THR A 310 10.51 0.33 -11.34
C THR A 310 9.13 -0.21 -11.73
N ASN A 311 8.09 0.15 -10.96
CA ASN A 311 6.70 -0.23 -11.16
C ASN A 311 6.46 -1.74 -11.34
N ARG A 312 7.25 -2.60 -10.66
CA ARG A 312 7.07 -4.06 -10.65
C ARG A 312 5.97 -4.45 -9.67
N VAL A 313 6.25 -4.40 -8.37
CA VAL A 313 5.26 -4.59 -7.28
C VAL A 313 5.47 -3.50 -6.23
N ASN A 314 4.52 -2.59 -6.14
CA ASN A 314 4.63 -1.37 -5.34
C ASN A 314 4.28 -1.60 -3.86
N LEU A 315 5.09 -2.42 -3.18
CA LEU A 315 4.95 -2.77 -1.77
C LEU A 315 6.26 -2.57 -1.00
N THR A 316 6.14 -2.04 0.22
CA THR A 316 7.28 -1.80 1.12
C THR A 316 8.18 -3.04 1.32
N PRO A 317 7.66 -4.25 1.64
CA PRO A 317 8.51 -5.43 1.81
C PRO A 317 9.24 -5.85 0.53
N VAL A 318 8.65 -5.62 -0.64
CA VAL A 318 9.29 -5.88 -1.93
C VAL A 318 10.48 -4.95 -2.14
N ALA A 319 10.29 -3.64 -1.97
CA ALA A 319 11.37 -2.67 -2.09
C ALA A 319 12.53 -2.97 -1.12
N ILE A 320 12.23 -3.40 0.13
CA ILE A 320 13.23 -3.83 1.11
C ILE A 320 13.98 -5.07 0.63
N ALA A 321 13.26 -6.07 0.12
CA ALA A 321 13.86 -7.31 -0.38
C ALA A 321 14.74 -7.06 -1.60
N GLU A 322 14.29 -6.24 -2.55
CA GLU A 322 15.07 -5.82 -3.72
C GLU A 322 16.35 -5.07 -3.32
N GLY A 323 16.24 -4.10 -2.40
CA GLY A 323 17.40 -3.34 -1.93
C GLY A 323 18.44 -4.21 -1.23
N ARG A 324 18.00 -5.20 -0.42
CA ARG A 324 18.90 -6.18 0.20
C ARG A 324 19.53 -7.13 -0.82
N ALA A 325 18.75 -7.62 -1.77
CA ALA A 325 19.23 -8.52 -2.82
C ALA A 325 20.28 -7.83 -3.71
N PHE A 326 20.05 -6.56 -4.07
CA PHE A 326 21.05 -5.74 -4.75
C PHE A 326 22.37 -5.68 -3.97
N ALA A 327 22.31 -5.34 -2.68
CA ALA A 327 23.52 -5.22 -1.86
C ALA A 327 24.25 -6.56 -1.67
N ASP A 328 23.50 -7.65 -1.43
CA ASP A 328 24.06 -9.00 -1.29
C ASP A 328 24.73 -9.45 -2.60
N THR A 329 24.13 -9.15 -3.75
CA THR A 329 24.67 -9.51 -5.08
C THR A 329 25.93 -8.72 -5.41
N VAL A 330 25.88 -7.40 -5.23
CA VAL A 330 26.93 -6.49 -5.73
C VAL A 330 28.12 -6.40 -4.78
N TYR A 331 27.89 -6.37 -3.47
CA TYR A 331 28.93 -6.19 -2.44
C TYR A 331 29.19 -7.45 -1.61
N GLY A 332 28.17 -8.32 -1.49
CA GLY A 332 28.32 -9.60 -0.77
C GLY A 332 28.77 -10.76 -1.65
N HIS A 333 28.90 -10.55 -2.95
CA HIS A 333 29.27 -11.58 -3.95
C HIS A 333 28.36 -12.84 -3.85
N THR A 334 27.12 -12.65 -3.39
CA THR A 334 26.12 -13.71 -3.25
C THR A 334 24.94 -13.37 -4.14
N PRO A 335 24.86 -13.86 -5.39
CA PRO A 335 23.76 -13.57 -6.30
C PRO A 335 22.41 -13.89 -5.68
N ARG A 336 21.52 -12.91 -5.62
CA ARG A 336 20.19 -13.04 -5.03
C ARG A 336 19.16 -12.33 -5.90
N PHE A 337 18.16 -13.09 -6.32
CA PHE A 337 17.03 -12.60 -7.12
C PHE A 337 15.75 -12.65 -6.29
N ILE A 338 14.89 -11.69 -6.48
CA ILE A 338 13.60 -11.62 -5.78
C ILE A 338 12.49 -12.06 -6.72
N SER A 339 11.76 -13.08 -6.30
CA SER A 339 10.52 -13.48 -6.97
C SER A 339 9.43 -12.43 -6.70
N HIS A 340 8.75 -12.00 -7.73
CA HIS A 340 7.61 -11.10 -7.66
C HIS A 340 6.26 -11.84 -7.76
N THR A 341 6.27 -13.17 -7.57
CA THR A 341 5.07 -14.02 -7.52
C THR A 341 4.69 -14.37 -6.08
N ASN A 342 3.43 -14.67 -5.85
CA ASN A 342 2.90 -15.09 -4.54
C ASN A 342 3.20 -14.13 -3.38
N ILE A 343 3.20 -12.82 -3.68
CA ILE A 343 3.43 -11.79 -2.67
C ILE A 343 2.14 -11.56 -1.89
N PRO A 344 2.13 -11.80 -0.56
CA PRO A 344 0.95 -11.52 0.23
C PRO A 344 0.67 -10.02 0.28
N SER A 345 -0.58 -9.65 0.17
CA SER A 345 -1.04 -8.27 0.17
C SER A 345 -2.26 -8.11 1.07
N ALA A 346 -2.33 -7.00 1.78
CA ALA A 346 -3.47 -6.67 2.63
C ALA A 346 -3.98 -5.26 2.35
N VAL A 347 -5.29 -5.10 2.47
CA VAL A 347 -6.00 -3.83 2.49
C VAL A 347 -6.62 -3.68 3.86
N PHE A 348 -6.22 -2.64 4.58
CA PHE A 348 -6.73 -2.34 5.92
C PHE A 348 -8.03 -1.54 5.84
N SER A 349 -8.97 -2.05 5.03
CA SER A 349 -10.36 -1.62 4.99
C SER A 349 -11.12 -2.10 6.23
N GLN A 350 -12.40 -1.78 6.32
CA GLN A 350 -13.29 -2.25 7.38
C GLN A 350 -14.53 -2.87 6.72
N PRO A 351 -14.51 -4.24 6.61
CA PRO A 351 -13.55 -5.23 7.13
C PRO A 351 -12.20 -5.27 6.39
N GLU A 352 -11.15 -5.80 7.06
CA GLU A 352 -9.85 -6.05 6.43
C GLU A 352 -9.96 -7.08 5.31
N ALA A 353 -9.13 -6.92 4.26
CA ALA A 353 -9.00 -7.92 3.20
C ALA A 353 -7.53 -8.28 3.00
N ALA A 354 -7.24 -9.55 2.77
CA ALA A 354 -5.90 -10.02 2.48
C ALA A 354 -5.91 -11.16 1.47
N THR A 355 -4.82 -11.26 0.70
CA THR A 355 -4.68 -12.20 -0.41
C THR A 355 -3.24 -12.65 -0.58
N VAL A 356 -3.05 -13.86 -1.07
CA VAL A 356 -1.77 -14.37 -1.58
C VAL A 356 -2.04 -15.32 -2.74
N GLY A 357 -1.20 -15.28 -3.77
CA GLY A 357 -1.32 -16.11 -4.98
C GLY A 357 -2.34 -15.56 -5.98
N LEU A 358 -2.92 -16.45 -6.77
CA LEU A 358 -3.80 -16.10 -7.89
C LEU A 358 -5.26 -15.88 -7.43
N SER A 359 -5.94 -14.93 -8.05
CA SER A 359 -7.41 -14.85 -8.00
C SER A 359 -8.04 -16.00 -8.79
N GLU A 360 -9.34 -16.24 -8.57
CA GLU A 360 -10.07 -17.26 -9.32
C GLU A 360 -10.04 -16.99 -10.82
N GLU A 361 -10.20 -15.73 -11.23
CA GLU A 361 -10.16 -15.31 -12.63
C GLU A 361 -8.79 -15.58 -13.24
N GLN A 362 -7.71 -15.19 -12.56
CA GLN A 362 -6.34 -15.44 -13.01
C GLN A 362 -6.03 -16.94 -13.08
N ALA A 363 -6.45 -17.70 -12.08
CA ALA A 363 -6.27 -19.15 -12.08
C ALA A 363 -7.02 -19.83 -13.24
N LYS A 364 -8.27 -19.43 -13.50
CA LYS A 364 -9.06 -19.96 -14.62
C LYS A 364 -8.52 -19.54 -15.97
N GLU A 365 -7.99 -18.33 -16.10
CA GLU A 365 -7.34 -17.87 -17.33
C GLU A 365 -6.12 -18.72 -17.67
N LEU A 366 -5.33 -19.12 -16.67
CA LEU A 366 -4.11 -19.91 -16.84
C LEU A 366 -4.38 -21.41 -16.99
N TYR A 367 -5.37 -21.94 -16.26
CA TYR A 367 -5.55 -23.38 -16.06
C TYR A 367 -6.92 -23.92 -16.41
N SER A 368 -7.86 -23.06 -16.83
CA SER A 368 -9.22 -23.42 -17.29
C SER A 368 -9.98 -24.29 -16.28
N ASP A 369 -10.53 -25.44 -16.72
CA ASP A 369 -11.38 -26.33 -15.89
C ASP A 369 -10.62 -27.14 -14.83
N ARG A 370 -9.29 -27.03 -14.80
CA ARG A 370 -8.47 -27.70 -13.79
C ARG A 370 -8.53 -27.02 -12.41
N VAL A 371 -9.14 -25.82 -12.35
CA VAL A 371 -9.25 -25.02 -11.12
C VAL A 371 -10.47 -25.43 -10.32
N LYS A 372 -10.26 -25.72 -9.04
CA LYS A 372 -11.30 -25.93 -8.05
C LYS A 372 -11.24 -24.84 -6.97
N VAL A 373 -12.40 -24.41 -6.51
CA VAL A 373 -12.54 -23.33 -5.53
C VAL A 373 -13.30 -23.84 -4.31
N TYR A 374 -12.73 -23.58 -3.14
CA TYR A 374 -13.38 -23.74 -1.87
C TYR A 374 -13.68 -22.35 -1.29
N LYS A 375 -14.88 -22.14 -0.80
CA LYS A 375 -15.30 -20.86 -0.23
C LYS A 375 -16.22 -21.06 0.97
N THR A 376 -15.95 -20.34 2.04
CA THR A 376 -16.84 -20.29 3.20
C THR A 376 -17.15 -18.84 3.56
N LYS A 377 -18.35 -18.62 4.11
CA LYS A 377 -18.80 -17.35 4.64
C LYS A 377 -19.53 -17.59 5.96
N PHE A 378 -19.01 -17.06 7.05
CA PHE A 378 -19.53 -17.31 8.39
C PHE A 378 -19.57 -16.05 9.24
N ARG A 379 -20.36 -16.08 10.32
CA ARG A 379 -20.39 -15.03 11.33
C ARG A 379 -19.32 -15.34 12.38
N PRO A 380 -18.30 -14.46 12.57
CA PRO A 380 -17.31 -14.65 13.63
C PRO A 380 -17.97 -14.76 15.02
N MET A 381 -17.43 -15.62 15.88
CA MET A 381 -17.94 -15.84 17.24
C MET A 381 -18.06 -14.53 18.05
N PHE A 382 -17.13 -13.59 17.85
CA PHE A 382 -17.17 -12.28 18.50
C PHE A 382 -18.51 -11.56 18.30
N TYR A 383 -19.06 -11.60 17.08
CA TYR A 383 -20.33 -10.93 16.78
C TYR A 383 -21.58 -11.65 17.32
N SER A 384 -21.41 -12.85 17.89
CA SER A 384 -22.53 -13.56 18.54
C SER A 384 -23.10 -12.78 19.73
N LEU A 385 -22.24 -12.04 20.45
CA LEU A 385 -22.63 -11.19 21.57
C LEU A 385 -22.51 -9.69 21.25
N ALA A 386 -21.47 -9.28 20.50
CA ALA A 386 -21.27 -7.88 20.12
C ALA A 386 -22.39 -7.32 19.22
N GLY A 387 -23.21 -8.19 18.64
CA GLY A 387 -24.21 -7.79 17.64
C GLY A 387 -23.57 -7.57 16.26
N GLY A 388 -24.40 -7.10 15.31
CA GLY A 388 -23.96 -6.87 13.94
C GLY A 388 -24.10 -8.11 13.04
N GLU A 389 -24.11 -7.87 11.73
CA GLU A 389 -24.30 -8.88 10.69
C GLU A 389 -23.00 -9.17 9.90
N ALA A 390 -21.87 -8.58 10.34
CA ALA A 390 -20.59 -8.72 9.67
C ALA A 390 -20.19 -10.19 9.50
N ARG A 391 -19.73 -10.54 8.30
CA ARG A 391 -19.35 -11.92 7.97
C ARG A 391 -17.91 -11.97 7.50
N THR A 392 -17.18 -12.97 7.96
CA THR A 392 -15.88 -13.34 7.41
C THR A 392 -16.09 -14.21 6.19
N MET A 393 -15.36 -13.92 5.12
CA MET A 393 -15.28 -14.74 3.91
C MET A 393 -13.86 -15.26 3.74
N MET A 394 -13.73 -16.56 3.47
CA MET A 394 -12.46 -17.19 3.12
C MET A 394 -12.60 -17.97 1.82
N LYS A 395 -11.57 -17.93 1.00
CA LYS A 395 -11.53 -18.57 -0.31
C LYS A 395 -10.17 -19.21 -0.54
N LEU A 396 -10.21 -20.45 -1.00
CA LEU A 396 -9.04 -21.27 -1.35
C LEU A 396 -9.18 -21.69 -2.81
N ILE A 397 -8.15 -21.46 -3.59
CA ILE A 397 -8.08 -21.81 -5.01
C ILE A 397 -7.01 -22.86 -5.19
N VAL A 398 -7.36 -23.98 -5.80
CA VAL A 398 -6.48 -25.13 -6.00
C VAL A 398 -6.51 -25.62 -7.45
N ILE A 399 -5.52 -26.41 -7.84
CA ILE A 399 -5.39 -26.96 -9.18
C ILE A 399 -5.13 -28.46 -9.13
N ASP A 400 -5.66 -29.16 -10.16
CA ASP A 400 -5.46 -30.58 -10.42
C ASP A 400 -6.01 -31.54 -9.35
N GLU A 401 -5.74 -32.82 -9.52
CA GLU A 401 -6.14 -33.88 -8.57
C GLU A 401 -5.39 -33.80 -7.24
N GLU A 402 -4.15 -33.31 -7.26
CA GLU A 402 -3.34 -33.09 -6.06
C GLU A 402 -3.80 -31.88 -5.25
N GLU A 403 -4.68 -31.06 -5.84
CA GLU A 403 -5.22 -29.84 -5.24
C GLU A 403 -4.13 -28.90 -4.69
N LYS A 404 -3.08 -28.66 -5.51
CA LYS A 404 -2.03 -27.69 -5.16
C LYS A 404 -2.63 -26.30 -4.98
N VAL A 405 -2.28 -25.63 -3.89
CA VAL A 405 -2.81 -24.31 -3.55
C VAL A 405 -2.22 -23.24 -4.47
N LEU A 406 -3.09 -22.54 -5.21
CA LEU A 406 -2.74 -21.44 -6.10
C LEU A 406 -3.01 -20.07 -5.47
N GLY A 407 -4.02 -19.95 -4.62
CA GLY A 407 -4.40 -18.70 -3.99
C GLY A 407 -5.23 -18.87 -2.73
N LEU A 408 -5.06 -17.91 -1.82
CA LEU A 408 -5.77 -17.80 -0.55
C LEU A 408 -6.23 -16.36 -0.37
N HIS A 409 -7.51 -16.20 -0.04
CA HIS A 409 -8.12 -14.88 0.13
C HIS A 409 -8.99 -14.87 1.38
N MET A 410 -8.97 -13.76 2.11
CA MET A 410 -9.79 -13.57 3.30
C MET A 410 -10.30 -12.15 3.38
N VAL A 411 -11.56 -11.99 3.76
CA VAL A 411 -12.17 -10.72 4.17
C VAL A 411 -12.74 -10.90 5.56
N GLY A 412 -12.29 -10.10 6.51
CA GLY A 412 -12.74 -10.16 7.90
C GLY A 412 -11.67 -9.70 8.88
N LYS A 413 -12.01 -9.74 10.15
CA LYS A 413 -11.09 -9.35 11.23
C LYS A 413 -9.82 -10.22 11.19
N ASP A 414 -8.67 -9.58 11.37
CA ASP A 414 -7.34 -10.21 11.41
C ASP A 414 -6.93 -10.91 10.08
N ALA A 415 -7.59 -10.57 8.95
CA ALA A 415 -7.29 -11.17 7.65
C ALA A 415 -5.82 -11.01 7.27
N ALA A 416 -5.21 -9.86 7.54
CA ALA A 416 -3.81 -9.60 7.24
C ALA A 416 -2.86 -10.53 8.00
N GLU A 417 -3.11 -10.75 9.28
CA GLU A 417 -2.27 -11.61 10.14
C GLU A 417 -2.43 -13.09 9.76
N ILE A 418 -3.65 -13.52 9.48
CA ILE A 418 -3.93 -14.91 9.10
C ILE A 418 -3.32 -15.23 7.73
N ILE A 419 -3.53 -14.39 6.71
CA ILE A 419 -2.99 -14.61 5.37
C ILE A 419 -1.47 -14.49 5.35
N GLN A 420 -0.84 -13.65 6.18
CA GLN A 420 0.61 -13.65 6.32
C GLN A 420 1.15 -15.01 6.75
N GLY A 421 0.52 -15.67 7.72
CA GLY A 421 0.88 -17.03 8.12
C GLY A 421 0.60 -18.07 7.02
N MET A 422 -0.57 -17.99 6.41
CA MET A 422 -1.01 -18.90 5.34
C MET A 422 -0.23 -18.74 4.04
N SER A 423 0.45 -17.61 3.82
CA SER A 423 1.28 -17.38 2.63
C SER A 423 2.41 -18.41 2.49
N LEU A 424 2.84 -18.99 3.60
CA LEU A 424 3.84 -20.07 3.60
C LEU A 424 3.36 -21.30 2.82
N VAL A 425 2.07 -21.64 2.92
CA VAL A 425 1.48 -22.78 2.19
C VAL A 425 1.64 -22.58 0.67
N VAL A 426 1.30 -21.40 0.15
CA VAL A 426 1.44 -21.08 -1.27
C VAL A 426 2.91 -21.05 -1.69
N THR A 427 3.77 -20.43 -0.88
CA THR A 427 5.20 -20.30 -1.19
C THR A 427 5.92 -21.65 -1.20
N MET A 428 5.54 -22.58 -0.30
CA MET A 428 6.08 -23.92 -0.22
C MET A 428 5.47 -24.89 -1.23
N GLY A 429 4.42 -24.48 -1.97
CA GLY A 429 3.73 -25.32 -2.93
C GLY A 429 2.86 -26.39 -2.26
N GLY A 430 2.30 -26.08 -1.09
CA GLY A 430 1.42 -26.98 -0.34
C GLY A 430 0.11 -27.31 -1.09
N CYS A 431 -0.51 -28.40 -0.70
CA CYS A 431 -1.74 -28.92 -1.28
C CYS A 431 -2.91 -28.82 -0.27
N LYS A 432 -4.14 -28.95 -0.77
CA LYS A 432 -5.36 -29.00 0.08
C LYS A 432 -5.24 -30.09 1.14
N LYS A 433 -4.67 -31.24 0.78
CA LYS A 433 -4.44 -32.37 1.70
C LYS A 433 -3.54 -32.00 2.89
N ASP A 434 -2.57 -31.09 2.70
CA ASP A 434 -1.72 -30.63 3.80
C ASP A 434 -2.51 -29.81 4.80
N LEU A 435 -3.44 -28.98 4.29
CA LEU A 435 -4.39 -28.23 5.12
C LEU A 435 -5.33 -29.17 5.87
N ASP A 436 -5.91 -30.18 5.19
CA ASP A 436 -6.85 -31.15 5.78
C ASP A 436 -6.22 -32.02 6.86
N ASN A 437 -4.92 -32.28 6.76
CA ASN A 437 -4.15 -33.05 7.74
C ASN A 437 -3.64 -32.19 8.89
N THR A 438 -3.74 -30.86 8.77
CA THR A 438 -3.32 -29.94 9.84
C THR A 438 -4.41 -29.88 10.91
N MET A 439 -4.02 -30.11 12.17
CA MET A 439 -4.96 -29.99 13.30
C MET A 439 -5.44 -28.56 13.45
N ALA A 440 -6.75 -28.35 13.42
CA ALA A 440 -7.36 -27.06 13.61
C ALA A 440 -7.08 -26.50 15.02
N MET A 441 -6.79 -25.20 15.10
CA MET A 441 -6.70 -24.50 16.39
C MET A 441 -8.07 -23.94 16.77
N HIS A 442 -8.77 -24.62 17.65
CA HIS A 442 -10.14 -24.25 18.06
C HIS A 442 -10.16 -23.48 19.39
N PRO A 443 -11.01 -22.42 19.53
CA PRO A 443 -11.84 -21.80 18.48
C PRO A 443 -11.13 -20.58 17.86
N THR A 444 -10.88 -20.61 16.58
CA THR A 444 -10.30 -19.48 15.81
C THR A 444 -10.98 -19.33 14.45
N ALA A 445 -10.94 -18.12 13.86
CA ALA A 445 -11.38 -17.95 12.47
C ALA A 445 -10.44 -18.68 11.48
N ALA A 446 -9.15 -18.78 11.79
CA ALA A 446 -8.14 -19.37 10.91
C ALA A 446 -8.38 -20.88 10.66
N GLU A 447 -9.07 -21.59 11.59
CA GLU A 447 -9.37 -23.01 11.43
C GLU A 447 -10.22 -23.32 10.19
N GLU A 448 -10.97 -22.35 9.69
CA GLU A 448 -11.78 -22.52 8.49
C GLU A 448 -10.93 -22.86 7.26
N PHE A 449 -9.69 -22.39 7.16
CA PHE A 449 -8.80 -22.77 6.06
C PHE A 449 -8.40 -24.25 6.09
N VAL A 450 -8.36 -24.88 7.25
CA VAL A 450 -7.98 -26.31 7.40
C VAL A 450 -9.20 -27.24 7.53
N THR A 451 -10.40 -26.66 7.75
CA THR A 451 -11.65 -27.44 7.87
C THR A 451 -12.56 -27.32 6.64
N MET A 452 -12.26 -26.41 5.73
CA MET A 452 -13.02 -26.14 4.50
C MET A 452 -13.16 -27.41 3.63
N ARG A 453 -14.40 -27.74 3.17
CA ARG A 453 -14.73 -28.92 2.34
C ARG A 453 -15.43 -28.51 1.05
#